data_cd1f016a4061c0134fde18381baeb697
#
_entry.id   cd1f016a4061c0134fde18381baeb697
#
_cell.length_a   1.000
_cell.length_b   1.000
_cell.length_c   1.000
_cell.angle_alpha   90.00
_cell.angle_beta   90.00
_cell.angle_gamma   90.00
#
_symmetry.space_group_name_H-M   'P 1'
#
loop_
_entity.id
_entity.type
_entity.pdbx_description
1 polymer ?
#
loop_
_entity_poly.entity_id
_entity_poly.type
_entity_poly.pdbx_seq_one_letter_code
_entity_poly.pdbx_strand_id
1 'polypeptide(L)'
;MSDPAAEAQHVITQTPRPRPGLYTLHTDGGVVAPPGQAGGPAAVGAVLKNSANLLVEAISRRIGHVDDHHIAEFRALIEGLRMAKRHGVDKIRVFTDSELLVKGILEDIKLKSAEHRGLRDQARKLYASFLDQKLSWVPREMNTEADLLAGRALPIRPTRG
;
A
#
# COMPACT_ATOMS: atom_id res chain seq x y z
N MET A 1 6.44 -13.88 40.18
CA MET A 1 5.53 -14.29 39.09
C MET A 1 5.53 -13.26 38.00
N SER A 2 5.94 -13.64 36.83
CA SER A 2 5.83 -12.74 35.66
C SER A 2 4.35 -12.58 35.30
N ASP A 3 3.94 -11.35 35.03
CA ASP A 3 2.62 -11.06 34.54
C ASP A 3 2.48 -11.58 33.09
N PRO A 4 1.54 -12.47 32.78
CA PRO A 4 1.35 -12.97 31.42
C PRO A 4 1.08 -11.87 30.41
N ALA A 5 0.42 -10.78 30.80
CA ALA A 5 0.18 -9.64 29.95
C ALA A 5 1.48 -8.88 29.63
N ALA A 6 2.41 -8.80 30.58
CA ALA A 6 3.72 -8.18 30.36
C ALA A 6 4.57 -9.02 29.40
N GLU A 7 4.51 -10.33 29.48
CA GLU A 7 5.20 -11.23 28.55
C GLU A 7 4.64 -11.11 27.14
N ALA A 8 3.32 -11.06 26.99
CA ALA A 8 2.66 -10.87 25.70
C ALA A 8 3.03 -9.51 25.10
N GLN A 9 3.04 -8.44 25.92
CA GLN A 9 3.45 -7.11 25.46
C GLN A 9 4.92 -7.10 25.02
N HIS A 10 5.79 -7.79 25.75
CA HIS A 10 7.20 -7.86 25.39
C HIS A 10 7.40 -8.50 24.01
N VAL A 11 6.66 -9.58 23.71
CA VAL A 11 6.71 -10.23 22.39
C VAL A 11 6.20 -9.28 21.29
N ILE A 12 5.12 -8.53 21.54
CA ILE A 12 4.53 -7.60 20.57
C ILE A 12 5.43 -6.38 20.34
N THR A 13 6.14 -5.91 21.38
CA THR A 13 6.95 -4.70 21.30
C THR A 13 8.40 -4.96 20.90
N GLN A 14 8.80 -6.22 20.72
CA GLN A 14 10.13 -6.52 20.22
C GLN A 14 10.35 -5.84 18.87
N THR A 15 11.48 -5.15 18.76
CA THR A 15 11.92 -4.59 17.47
C THR A 15 11.93 -5.70 16.43
N PRO A 16 11.22 -5.55 15.31
CA PRO A 16 11.24 -6.58 14.29
C PRO A 16 12.66 -6.86 13.84
N ARG A 17 13.08 -8.10 13.91
CA ARG A 17 14.36 -8.50 13.33
C ARG A 17 14.19 -8.60 11.83
N PRO A 18 15.20 -8.22 11.03
CA PRO A 18 15.18 -8.49 9.60
C PRO A 18 14.87 -9.98 9.38
N ARG A 19 13.79 -10.22 8.66
CA ARG A 19 13.42 -11.61 8.34
C ARG A 19 14.10 -12.00 7.04
N PRO A 20 14.80 -13.16 7.02
CA PRO A 20 15.40 -13.61 5.77
C PRO A 20 14.33 -13.89 4.73
N GLY A 21 14.67 -13.67 3.50
CA GLY A 21 13.82 -13.96 2.37
C GLY A 21 13.21 -12.73 1.73
N LEU A 22 12.60 -12.97 0.61
CA LEU A 22 12.01 -11.97 -0.24
C LEU A 22 10.51 -11.89 0.05
N TYR A 23 10.04 -10.69 0.40
CA TYR A 23 8.63 -10.44 0.63
C TYR A 23 7.99 -9.82 -0.61
N THR A 24 6.72 -10.08 -0.81
CA THR A 24 5.94 -9.45 -1.86
C THR A 24 4.87 -8.55 -1.27
N LEU A 25 4.69 -7.39 -1.87
CA LEU A 25 3.68 -6.41 -1.49
C LEU A 25 2.87 -6.04 -2.71
N HIS A 26 1.56 -6.24 -2.64
CA HIS A 26 0.61 -5.75 -3.64
C HIS A 26 -0.16 -4.59 -3.04
N THR A 27 -0.30 -3.49 -3.79
CA THR A 27 -1.03 -2.30 -3.33
C THR A 27 -2.04 -1.83 -4.36
N ASP A 28 -3.14 -1.26 -3.90
CA ASP A 28 -4.15 -0.65 -4.75
C ASP A 28 -4.88 0.48 -4.01
N GLY A 29 -5.15 1.56 -4.70
CA GLY A 29 -5.97 2.65 -4.21
C GLY A 29 -7.25 2.75 -5.02
N GLY A 30 -8.37 2.94 -4.34
CA GLY A 30 -9.68 3.07 -4.98
C GLY A 30 -10.37 4.37 -4.61
N VAL A 31 -11.20 4.88 -5.52
CA VAL A 31 -12.00 6.09 -5.33
C VAL A 31 -13.39 5.85 -5.88
N VAL A 32 -14.40 6.27 -5.11
CA VAL A 32 -15.79 6.35 -5.62
C VAL A 32 -16.03 7.79 -6.06
N ALA A 33 -15.76 8.07 -7.34
CA ALA A 33 -15.95 9.39 -7.89
C ALA A 33 -17.38 9.55 -8.42
N PRO A 34 -18.10 10.64 -8.06
CA PRO A 34 -19.38 10.95 -8.70
C PRO A 34 -19.18 11.19 -10.21
N PRO A 35 -20.23 11.02 -11.02
CA PRO A 35 -20.13 11.27 -12.46
C PRO A 35 -19.58 12.67 -12.78
N GLY A 36 -18.60 12.73 -13.68
CA GLY A 36 -17.95 13.99 -14.09
C GLY A 36 -16.91 14.53 -13.11
N GLN A 37 -16.64 13.82 -12.01
CA GLN A 37 -15.65 14.21 -11.02
C GLN A 37 -14.49 13.21 -11.00
N ALA A 38 -13.28 13.71 -10.72
CA ALA A 38 -12.09 12.87 -10.59
C ALA A 38 -11.91 12.34 -9.16
N GLY A 39 -12.40 13.07 -8.17
CA GLY A 39 -12.22 12.80 -6.76
C GLY A 39 -13.47 12.31 -6.04
N GLY A 40 -13.28 11.80 -4.84
CA GLY A 40 -14.34 11.30 -3.99
C GLY A 40 -13.79 10.51 -2.80
N PRO A 41 -14.68 9.84 -2.06
CA PRO A 41 -14.27 8.93 -0.99
C PRO A 41 -13.31 7.87 -1.51
N ALA A 42 -12.25 7.62 -0.77
CA ALA A 42 -11.16 6.75 -1.20
C ALA A 42 -10.80 5.71 -0.14
N ALA A 43 -10.14 4.67 -0.59
CA ALA A 43 -9.64 3.61 0.27
C ALA A 43 -8.34 3.03 -0.28
N VAL A 44 -7.59 2.38 0.58
CA VAL A 44 -6.36 1.68 0.23
C VAL A 44 -6.46 0.20 0.55
N GLY A 45 -5.83 -0.61 -0.27
CA GLY A 45 -5.66 -2.03 -0.07
C GLY A 45 -4.19 -2.39 -0.22
N ALA A 46 -3.70 -3.28 0.63
CA ALA A 46 -2.34 -3.78 0.55
C ALA A 46 -2.25 -5.20 1.12
N VAL A 47 -1.42 -6.02 0.53
CA VAL A 47 -1.20 -7.41 0.94
C VAL A 47 0.29 -7.69 0.99
N LEU A 48 0.78 -8.05 2.18
CA LEU A 48 2.16 -8.44 2.39
C LEU A 48 2.24 -9.96 2.58
N LYS A 49 3.07 -10.61 1.75
CA LYS A 49 3.30 -12.06 1.82
C LYS A 49 4.78 -12.35 1.98
N ASN A 50 5.10 -13.44 2.66
CA ASN A 50 6.49 -13.88 2.83
C ASN A 50 6.97 -14.71 1.62
N SER A 51 8.21 -15.18 1.69
CA SER A 51 8.82 -15.98 0.62
C SER A 51 8.13 -17.31 0.36
N ALA A 52 7.35 -17.82 1.30
CA ALA A 52 6.52 -19.01 1.11
C ALA A 52 5.13 -18.68 0.59
N ASN A 53 4.89 -17.43 0.15
CA ASN A 53 3.60 -16.93 -0.34
C ASN A 53 2.49 -16.97 0.71
N LEU A 54 2.85 -16.91 1.99
CA LEU A 54 1.89 -16.86 3.10
C LEU A 54 1.61 -15.42 3.49
N LEU A 55 0.35 -15.15 3.81
CA LEU A 55 -0.08 -13.82 4.25
C LEU A 55 0.61 -13.44 5.57
N VAL A 56 1.24 -12.26 5.59
CA VAL A 56 1.82 -11.67 6.79
C VAL A 56 0.86 -10.65 7.38
N GLU A 57 0.39 -9.71 6.58
CA GLU A 57 -0.61 -8.72 6.98
C GLU A 57 -1.30 -8.17 5.73
N ALA A 58 -2.54 -7.73 5.89
CA ALA A 58 -3.30 -7.05 4.85
C ALA A 58 -3.90 -5.76 5.40
N ILE A 59 -4.06 -4.77 4.52
CA ILE A 59 -4.69 -3.48 4.82
C ILE A 59 -5.94 -3.34 3.95
N SER A 60 -7.05 -2.94 4.59
CA SER A 60 -8.27 -2.52 3.92
C SER A 60 -8.81 -1.34 4.71
N ARG A 61 -8.63 -0.10 4.23
CA ARG A 61 -8.88 1.09 5.04
C ARG A 61 -9.37 2.27 4.21
N ARG A 62 -10.41 2.95 4.72
CA ARG A 62 -10.85 4.25 4.20
C ARG A 62 -9.81 5.31 4.52
N ILE A 63 -9.60 6.25 3.56
CA ILE A 63 -8.67 7.36 3.73
C ILE A 63 -9.34 8.72 3.54
N GLY A 64 -10.67 8.76 3.51
CA GLY A 64 -11.42 9.99 3.31
C GLY A 64 -11.51 10.41 1.85
N HIS A 65 -11.79 11.68 1.61
CA HIS A 65 -11.93 12.24 0.26
C HIS A 65 -10.53 12.55 -0.33
N VAL A 66 -10.34 12.21 -1.59
CA VAL A 66 -9.13 12.55 -2.35
C VAL A 66 -9.51 13.23 -3.66
N ASP A 67 -8.60 14.03 -4.21
CA ASP A 67 -8.86 14.80 -5.43
C ASP A 67 -8.86 13.94 -6.70
N ASP A 68 -8.10 12.85 -6.71
CA ASP A 68 -8.14 11.87 -7.79
C ASP A 68 -7.61 10.50 -7.32
N HIS A 69 -7.78 9.48 -8.17
CA HIS A 69 -7.40 8.11 -7.82
C HIS A 69 -5.89 7.90 -7.69
N HIS A 70 -5.05 8.73 -8.33
CA HIS A 70 -3.60 8.61 -8.19
C HIS A 70 -3.13 8.93 -6.77
N ILE A 71 -3.81 9.87 -6.09
CA ILE A 71 -3.56 10.15 -4.67
C ILE A 71 -3.81 8.90 -3.84
N ALA A 72 -4.92 8.19 -4.08
CA ALA A 72 -5.22 6.95 -3.37
C ALA A 72 -4.16 5.88 -3.63
N GLU A 73 -3.65 5.79 -4.85
CA GLU A 73 -2.63 4.82 -5.20
C GLU A 73 -1.27 5.11 -4.55
N PHE A 74 -0.83 6.36 -4.52
CA PHE A 74 0.36 6.75 -3.76
C PHE A 74 0.20 6.44 -2.28
N ARG A 75 -0.96 6.73 -1.71
CA ARG A 75 -1.22 6.46 -0.29
C ARG A 75 -1.25 4.96 0.01
N ALA A 76 -1.79 4.15 -0.89
CA ALA A 76 -1.75 2.69 -0.74
C ALA A 76 -0.30 2.17 -0.72
N LEU A 77 0.55 2.68 -1.60
CA LEU A 77 1.97 2.32 -1.61
C LEU A 77 2.66 2.73 -0.30
N ILE A 78 2.45 3.96 0.16
CA ILE A 78 3.04 4.45 1.40
C ILE A 78 2.62 3.58 2.59
N GLU A 79 1.33 3.27 2.71
CA GLU A 79 0.81 2.43 3.78
C GLU A 79 1.36 1.01 3.72
N GLY A 80 1.42 0.45 2.51
CA GLY A 80 1.98 -0.89 2.31
C GLY A 80 3.46 -0.97 2.64
N LEU A 81 4.25 0.01 2.24
CA LEU A 81 5.68 0.07 2.56
C LEU A 81 5.91 0.25 4.07
N ARG A 82 5.10 1.07 4.73
CA ARG A 82 5.15 1.22 6.20
C ARG A 82 4.82 -0.09 6.90
N MET A 83 3.82 -0.80 6.43
CA MET A 83 3.46 -2.12 6.95
C MET A 83 4.65 -3.09 6.85
N ALA A 84 5.30 -3.15 5.69
CA ALA A 84 6.46 -3.99 5.49
C ALA A 84 7.61 -3.61 6.42
N LYS A 85 7.86 -2.33 6.64
CA LYS A 85 8.87 -1.86 7.58
C LYS A 85 8.56 -2.28 9.01
N ARG A 86 7.29 -2.22 9.44
CA ARG A 86 6.88 -2.67 10.77
C ARG A 86 7.18 -4.16 10.99
N HIS A 87 7.14 -4.96 9.94
CA HIS A 87 7.45 -6.39 10.00
C HIS A 87 8.95 -6.70 9.84
N GLY A 88 9.80 -5.68 9.75
CA GLY A 88 11.25 -5.87 9.63
C GLY A 88 11.69 -6.40 8.27
N VAL A 89 10.91 -6.16 7.22
CA VAL A 89 11.23 -6.61 5.88
C VAL A 89 12.40 -5.80 5.32
N ASP A 90 13.44 -6.48 4.83
CA ASP A 90 14.61 -5.87 4.18
C ASP A 90 14.54 -5.93 2.67
N LYS A 91 14.05 -7.05 2.13
CA LYS A 91 14.00 -7.31 0.69
C LYS A 91 12.54 -7.42 0.25
N ILE A 92 12.15 -6.56 -0.68
CA ILE A 92 10.74 -6.45 -1.07
C ILE A 92 10.58 -6.38 -2.59
N ARG A 93 9.54 -7.04 -3.07
CA ARG A 93 9.02 -6.87 -4.44
C ARG A 93 7.62 -6.29 -4.35
N VAL A 94 7.44 -5.12 -4.94
CA VAL A 94 6.18 -4.38 -4.89
C VAL A 94 5.51 -4.44 -6.25
N PHE A 95 4.21 -4.72 -6.24
CA PHE A 95 3.39 -4.84 -7.44
C PHE A 95 2.19 -3.89 -7.35
N THR A 96 1.93 -3.20 -8.44
CA THR A 96 0.80 -2.29 -8.60
C THR A 96 0.29 -2.33 -10.03
N ASP A 97 -0.98 -2.06 -10.24
CA ASP A 97 -1.56 -1.92 -11.57
C ASP A 97 -1.62 -0.46 -12.07
N SER A 98 -0.97 0.45 -11.34
CA SER A 98 -0.87 1.86 -11.71
C SER A 98 0.44 2.15 -12.43
N GLU A 99 0.38 2.40 -13.73
CA GLU A 99 1.57 2.81 -14.49
C GLU A 99 2.11 4.17 -14.02
N LEU A 100 1.22 5.11 -13.70
CA LEU A 100 1.62 6.43 -13.21
C LEU A 100 2.41 6.32 -11.90
N LEU A 101 1.97 5.43 -11.00
CA LEU A 101 2.67 5.19 -9.73
C LEU A 101 4.09 4.69 -9.98
N VAL A 102 4.24 3.68 -10.84
CA VAL A 102 5.56 3.11 -11.15
C VAL A 102 6.47 4.18 -11.76
N LYS A 103 5.98 4.91 -12.74
CA LYS A 103 6.75 5.99 -13.37
C LYS A 103 7.07 7.12 -12.39
N GLY A 104 6.12 7.45 -11.53
CA GLY A 104 6.32 8.49 -10.52
C GLY A 104 7.42 8.15 -9.53
N ILE A 105 7.57 6.86 -9.18
CA ILE A 105 8.61 6.40 -8.25
C ILE A 105 9.96 6.21 -8.94
N LEU A 106 9.96 5.58 -10.12
CA LEU A 106 11.19 5.14 -10.79
C LEU A 106 11.75 6.15 -11.80
N GLU A 107 10.92 7.07 -12.28
CA GLU A 107 11.29 8.04 -13.31
C GLU A 107 11.03 9.46 -12.84
N ASP A 108 11.61 10.41 -13.55
CA ASP A 108 11.47 11.83 -13.23
C ASP A 108 10.38 12.46 -14.10
N ILE A 109 9.14 12.04 -13.88
CA ILE A 109 7.99 12.54 -14.61
C ILE A 109 7.37 13.74 -13.90
N LYS A 110 6.71 14.60 -14.69
CA LYS A 110 5.94 15.72 -14.17
C LYS A 110 4.63 15.21 -13.55
N LEU A 111 4.40 15.53 -12.28
CA LEU A 111 3.17 15.19 -11.59
C LEU A 111 2.23 16.40 -11.53
N LYS A 112 0.92 16.12 -11.46
CA LYS A 112 -0.16 17.06 -11.63
C LYS A 112 -0.21 18.18 -10.58
N SER A 113 0.16 17.88 -9.34
CA SER A 113 0.02 18.85 -8.22
C SER A 113 1.14 18.71 -7.20
N ALA A 114 1.22 19.71 -6.30
CA ALA A 114 2.12 19.67 -5.16
C ALA A 114 1.83 18.49 -4.23
N GLU A 115 0.55 18.13 -4.06
CA GLU A 115 0.15 16.96 -3.27
C GLU A 115 0.68 15.67 -3.88
N HIS A 116 0.54 15.48 -5.19
CA HIS A 116 1.10 14.32 -5.88
C HIS A 116 2.62 14.24 -5.70
N ARG A 117 3.31 15.37 -5.84
CA ARG A 117 4.77 15.42 -5.67
C ARG A 117 5.19 15.09 -4.24
N GLY A 118 4.47 15.62 -3.24
CA GLY A 118 4.75 15.34 -1.83
C GLY A 118 4.57 13.86 -1.48
N LEU A 119 3.51 13.24 -1.97
CA LEU A 119 3.25 11.81 -1.77
C LEU A 119 4.30 10.95 -2.48
N ARG A 120 4.66 11.32 -3.71
CA ARG A 120 5.74 10.66 -4.44
C ARG A 120 7.05 10.69 -3.65
N ASP A 121 7.43 11.85 -3.16
CA ASP A 121 8.68 12.01 -2.41
C ASP A 121 8.68 11.18 -1.13
N GLN A 122 7.55 11.13 -0.44
CA GLN A 122 7.38 10.29 0.75
C GLN A 122 7.47 8.80 0.39
N ALA A 123 6.83 8.38 -0.68
CA ALA A 123 6.88 6.99 -1.15
C ALA A 123 8.29 6.61 -1.60
N ARG A 124 8.98 7.47 -2.33
CA ARG A 124 10.37 7.25 -2.77
C ARG A 124 11.31 7.05 -1.58
N LYS A 125 11.15 7.86 -0.54
CA LYS A 125 11.99 7.77 0.66
C LYS A 125 11.79 6.42 1.37
N LEU A 126 10.55 5.99 1.51
CA LEU A 126 10.24 4.67 2.08
C LEU A 126 10.78 3.54 1.20
N TYR A 127 10.53 3.61 -0.09
CA TYR A 127 11.00 2.61 -1.05
C TYR A 127 12.53 2.46 -1.01
N ALA A 128 13.25 3.57 -1.00
CA ALA A 128 14.71 3.57 -0.96
C ALA A 128 15.29 3.05 0.36
N SER A 129 14.48 2.97 1.41
CA SER A 129 14.94 2.54 2.74
C SER A 129 15.10 1.01 2.86
N PHE A 130 14.60 0.24 1.90
CA PHE A 130 14.78 -1.21 1.89
C PHE A 130 16.17 -1.57 1.37
N LEU A 131 16.73 -2.66 1.88
CA LEU A 131 18.04 -3.15 1.46
C LEU A 131 18.04 -3.59 -0.01
N ASP A 132 16.96 -4.25 -0.43
CA ASP A 132 16.73 -4.67 -1.81
C ASP A 132 15.25 -4.42 -2.11
N GLN A 133 14.99 -3.68 -3.18
CA GLN A 133 13.63 -3.32 -3.56
C GLN A 133 13.45 -3.34 -5.07
N LYS A 134 12.25 -3.72 -5.50
CA LYS A 134 11.84 -3.62 -6.89
C LYS A 134 10.36 -3.28 -6.93
N LEU A 135 10.00 -2.34 -7.78
CA LEU A 135 8.62 -1.96 -8.05
C LEU A 135 8.28 -2.31 -9.49
N SER A 136 7.20 -3.05 -9.69
CA SER A 136 6.78 -3.53 -11.00
C SER A 136 5.31 -3.26 -11.23
N TRP A 137 4.97 -2.89 -12.46
CA TRP A 137 3.60 -2.85 -12.91
C TRP A 137 3.11 -4.27 -13.23
N VAL A 138 1.88 -4.57 -12.85
CA VAL A 138 1.17 -5.78 -13.24
C VAL A 138 -0.21 -5.41 -13.78
N PRO A 139 -0.78 -6.20 -14.67
CA PRO A 139 -2.16 -5.96 -15.09
C PRO A 139 -3.12 -6.14 -13.92
N ARG A 140 -4.28 -5.50 -14.01
CA ARG A 140 -5.28 -5.46 -12.91
C ARG A 140 -5.68 -6.86 -12.44
N GLU A 141 -5.84 -7.81 -13.35
CA GLU A 141 -6.19 -9.19 -13.03
C GLU A 141 -5.13 -9.93 -12.20
N MET A 142 -3.93 -9.39 -12.10
CA MET A 142 -2.86 -9.90 -11.24
C MET A 142 -2.69 -9.11 -9.94
N ASN A 143 -3.57 -8.16 -9.69
CA ASN A 143 -3.57 -7.33 -8.47
C ASN A 143 -4.91 -7.45 -7.73
N THR A 144 -5.58 -8.58 -7.84
CA THR A 144 -6.97 -8.77 -7.40
C THR A 144 -7.14 -8.70 -5.89
N GLU A 145 -6.19 -9.21 -5.11
CA GLU A 145 -6.29 -9.20 -3.64
C GLU A 145 -6.27 -7.76 -3.10
N ALA A 146 -5.35 -6.94 -3.56
CA ALA A 146 -5.27 -5.54 -3.14
C ALA A 146 -6.49 -4.74 -3.64
N ASP A 147 -6.95 -4.99 -4.86
CA ASP A 147 -8.15 -4.39 -5.43
C ASP A 147 -9.39 -4.71 -4.58
N LEU A 148 -9.58 -5.97 -4.19
CA LEU A 148 -10.69 -6.39 -3.32
C LEU A 148 -10.62 -5.71 -1.95
N LEU A 149 -9.45 -5.59 -1.37
CA LEU A 149 -9.27 -4.96 -0.06
C LEU A 149 -9.58 -3.46 -0.10
N ALA A 150 -9.13 -2.76 -1.13
CA ALA A 150 -9.50 -1.36 -1.34
C ALA A 150 -11.02 -1.23 -1.56
N GLY A 151 -11.58 -2.09 -2.39
CA GLY A 151 -13.01 -2.08 -2.70
C GLY A 151 -13.90 -2.32 -1.48
N ARG A 152 -13.50 -3.20 -0.57
CA ARG A 152 -14.25 -3.47 0.67
C ARG A 152 -14.35 -2.27 1.59
N ALA A 153 -13.34 -1.42 1.60
CA ALA A 153 -13.33 -0.23 2.44
C ALA A 153 -14.04 0.96 1.81
N LEU A 154 -14.34 0.91 0.51
CA LEU A 154 -15.07 1.97 -0.18
C LEU A 154 -16.56 1.94 0.19
N PRO A 155 -17.23 3.12 0.17
CA PRO A 155 -18.69 3.14 0.35
C PRO A 155 -19.39 2.38 -0.77
N ILE A 156 -20.52 1.77 -0.43
CA ILE A 156 -21.35 1.05 -1.41
C ILE A 156 -21.85 2.05 -2.45
N ARG A 157 -21.60 1.75 -3.73
CA ARG A 157 -22.16 2.55 -4.81
C ARG A 157 -23.67 2.36 -4.87
N PRO A 158 -24.44 3.46 -5.07
CA PRO A 158 -25.87 3.30 -5.29
C PRO A 158 -26.11 2.34 -6.46
N THR A 159 -26.98 1.36 -6.27
CA THR A 159 -27.40 0.51 -7.37
C THR A 159 -28.08 1.38 -8.41
N ARG A 160 -27.69 1.23 -9.66
CA ARG A 160 -28.42 1.84 -10.76
C ARG A 160 -29.79 1.19 -10.81
N GLY A 161 -30.78 1.98 -10.48
CA GLY A 161 -32.17 1.57 -10.65
C GLY A 161 -32.55 1.43 -12.12
#